data_fa8f483e01b19876e3f3591bdeb93b26
#
_entry.id   fa8f483e01b19876e3f3591bdeb93b26
#
_cell.length_a   1.000
_cell.length_b   1.000
_cell.length_c   1.000
_cell.angle_alpha   90.00
_cell.angle_beta   90.00
_cell.angle_gamma   90.00
#
_symmetry.space_group_name_H-M   'P 1'
#
loop_
_entity.id
_entity.type
_entity.pdbx_description
1 polymer ?
#
loop_
_entity_poly.entity_id
_entity_poly.type
_entity_poly.pdbx_seq_one_letter_code
_entity_poly.pdbx_strand_id
1 'polypeptide(L)'
;MSTSTSKPNEYTALAAGVVIGEQEFVICLRDGRRVAVPFRCFPRLAHASSEQRAHFEVYANGRMLHWPEIDEDIEVAHILEGRMPVKDQHIEMSVAESQETYG
;
A
#
# COMPACT_ATOMS: atom_id res chain seq x y z
N MET A 1 -14.96 25.50 3.19
CA MET A 1 -14.67 25.13 3.30
C MET A 1 -14.12 24.73 3.71
N SER A 2 -13.83 24.46 3.95
CA SER A 2 -13.30 24.11 4.23
C SER A 2 -12.75 23.59 4.56
N THR A 3 -12.55 23.20 4.74
CA THR A 3 -12.06 22.72 5.12
C THR A 3 -11.31 22.23 5.46
N SER A 4 -11.01 22.03 5.37
CA SER A 4 -10.39 21.55 5.64
C SER A 4 -9.61 21.06 6.15
N THR A 5 -9.28 20.93 6.48
CA THR A 5 -8.53 20.61 7.10
C THR A 5 -8.40 19.56 7.62
N SER A 6 -8.65 19.17 7.65
CA SER A 6 -8.73 18.19 8.12
C SER A 6 -7.89 17.22 8.33
N LYS A 7 -8.06 16.26 8.94
CA LYS A 7 -7.27 15.24 9.12
C LYS A 7 -7.18 14.51 7.95
N PRO A 8 -6.10 14.20 7.46
CA PRO A 8 -5.92 13.53 6.24
C PRO A 8 -6.25 12.10 6.35
N ASN A 9 -6.69 11.60 7.38
CA ASN A 9 -6.64 10.22 7.48
C ASN A 9 -7.86 9.54 7.07
N GLU A 10 -8.99 9.84 7.57
CA GLU A 10 -10.10 8.99 7.38
C GLU A 10 -10.65 9.01 6.01
N TYR A 11 -10.65 10.13 5.36
CA TYR A 11 -11.23 10.23 4.04
C TYR A 11 -10.22 10.06 2.93
N THR A 12 -8.99 10.44 3.15
CA THR A 12 -8.01 10.35 2.09
C THR A 12 -7.33 8.99 2.06
N ALA A 13 -7.45 8.23 3.13
CA ALA A 13 -6.83 6.92 3.19
C ALA A 13 -7.77 5.82 2.72
N LEU A 14 -8.54 6.10 1.66
CA LEU A 14 -9.44 5.12 1.11
C LEU A 14 -8.96 4.70 -0.27
N ALA A 15 -8.92 3.39 -0.48
CA ALA A 15 -8.47 2.86 -1.76
C ALA A 15 -9.59 2.89 -2.77
N ALA A 16 -9.30 3.39 -3.96
CA ALA A 16 -10.20 3.27 -5.08
C ALA A 16 -9.89 2.01 -5.87
N GLY A 17 -8.66 1.54 -5.79
CA GLY A 17 -8.27 0.32 -6.47
C GLY A 17 -6.83 -0.02 -6.17
N VAL A 18 -6.38 -1.16 -6.68
CA VAL A 18 -5.02 -1.63 -6.47
C VAL A 18 -4.50 -2.18 -7.79
N VAL A 19 -3.27 -1.86 -8.11
CA VAL A 19 -2.60 -2.40 -9.28
C VAL A 19 -1.48 -3.31 -8.80
N ILE A 20 -1.48 -4.54 -9.27
CA ILE A 20 -0.49 -5.52 -8.85
C ILE A 20 0.65 -5.53 -9.86
N GLY A 21 1.87 -5.24 -9.39
CA GLY A 21 3.05 -5.31 -10.22
C GLY A 21 3.85 -6.57 -9.90
N GLU A 22 5.06 -6.63 -10.40
CA GLU A 22 5.88 -7.80 -10.17
C GLU A 22 6.51 -7.81 -8.81
N GLN A 23 6.88 -6.66 -8.28
CA GLN A 23 7.55 -6.61 -7.00
C GLN A 23 6.86 -5.68 -6.02
N GLU A 24 5.78 -5.07 -6.42
CA GLU A 24 5.08 -4.14 -5.57
C GLU A 24 3.62 -4.09 -5.97
N PHE A 25 2.80 -3.57 -5.08
CA PHE A 25 1.43 -3.24 -5.44
C PHE A 25 1.25 -1.74 -5.25
N VAL A 26 0.37 -1.15 -6.03
CA VAL A 26 0.12 0.28 -5.97
C VAL A 26 -1.31 0.49 -5.54
N ILE A 27 -1.48 1.19 -4.44
CA ILE A 27 -2.80 1.54 -3.95
C ILE A 27 -3.17 2.86 -4.59
N CYS A 28 -4.27 2.87 -5.33
CA CYS A 28 -4.77 4.09 -5.93
C CYS A 28 -5.80 4.67 -4.97
N LEU A 29 -5.51 5.82 -4.42
CA LEU A 29 -6.39 6.41 -3.42
C LEU A 29 -7.49 7.23 -4.09
N ARG A 30 -8.56 7.41 -3.37
CA ARG A 30 -9.71 8.12 -3.94
C ARG A 30 -9.42 9.58 -4.23
N ASP A 31 -8.44 10.14 -3.54
CA ASP A 31 -8.07 11.54 -3.79
C ASP A 31 -7.11 11.69 -4.95
N GLY A 32 -6.79 10.60 -5.64
CA GLY A 32 -5.92 10.66 -6.81
C GLY A 32 -4.48 10.32 -6.55
N ARG A 33 -4.07 10.19 -5.29
CA ARG A 33 -2.69 9.82 -4.98
C ARG A 33 -2.49 8.33 -5.18
N ARG A 34 -1.25 7.94 -5.36
CA ARG A 34 -0.90 6.54 -5.55
C ARG A 34 0.24 6.22 -4.61
N VAL A 35 0.16 5.06 -4.00
CA VAL A 35 1.17 4.64 -3.04
C VAL A 35 1.68 3.27 -3.45
N ALA A 36 2.95 3.19 -3.77
CA ALA A 36 3.58 1.94 -4.18
C ALA A 36 4.16 1.26 -2.95
N VAL A 37 3.85 -0.01 -2.78
CA VAL A 37 4.27 -0.76 -1.60
C VAL A 37 4.97 -2.04 -2.05
N PRO A 38 6.23 -2.23 -1.71
CA PRO A 38 6.92 -3.45 -2.08
C PRO A 38 6.33 -4.66 -1.37
N PHE A 39 6.21 -5.77 -2.10
CA PHE A 39 5.69 -6.98 -1.48
C PHE A 39 6.56 -7.44 -0.33
N ARG A 40 7.86 -7.15 -0.39
CA ARG A 40 8.76 -7.64 0.64
C ARG A 40 8.49 -7.03 2.02
N CYS A 41 7.70 -5.96 2.07
CA CYS A 41 7.32 -5.39 3.35
C CYS A 41 6.28 -6.23 4.07
N PHE A 42 5.69 -7.20 3.38
CA PHE A 42 4.67 -8.07 3.95
C PHE A 42 5.06 -9.52 3.66
N PRO A 43 5.58 -10.24 4.65
CA PRO A 43 6.13 -11.58 4.39
C PRO A 43 5.21 -12.54 3.65
N ARG A 44 3.92 -12.51 3.97
CA ARG A 44 3.00 -13.41 3.27
C ARG A 44 2.88 -13.06 1.80
N LEU A 45 2.90 -11.77 1.49
CA LEU A 45 2.86 -11.34 0.10
C LEU A 45 4.18 -11.63 -0.58
N ALA A 46 5.29 -11.48 0.14
CA ALA A 46 6.60 -11.73 -0.44
C ALA A 46 6.76 -13.18 -0.88
N HIS A 47 6.12 -14.10 -0.16
CA HIS A 47 6.22 -15.51 -0.48
C HIS A 47 5.07 -16.02 -1.33
N ALA A 48 4.15 -15.17 -1.71
CA ALA A 48 2.99 -15.59 -2.46
C ALA A 48 3.30 -15.71 -3.95
N SER A 49 2.51 -16.51 -4.64
CA SER A 49 2.65 -16.62 -6.09
C SER A 49 2.03 -15.40 -6.75
N SER A 50 2.30 -15.22 -8.03
CA SER A 50 1.68 -14.13 -8.75
C SER A 50 0.18 -14.27 -8.79
N GLU A 51 -0.33 -15.50 -8.86
CA GLU A 51 -1.76 -15.68 -8.84
C GLU A 51 -2.36 -15.29 -7.52
N GLN A 52 -1.70 -15.65 -6.44
CA GLN A 52 -2.19 -15.29 -5.12
C GLN A 52 -2.17 -13.79 -4.90
N ARG A 53 -1.12 -13.13 -5.39
CA ARG A 53 -1.03 -11.68 -5.27
C ARG A 53 -2.11 -10.97 -6.06
N ALA A 54 -2.51 -11.54 -7.17
CA ALA A 54 -3.54 -10.93 -7.99
C ALA A 54 -4.94 -11.13 -7.43
N HIS A 55 -5.08 -12.04 -6.48
CA HIS A 55 -6.39 -12.36 -5.93
C HIS A 55 -6.61 -11.57 -4.63
N PHE A 56 -7.02 -10.35 -4.76
CA PHE A 56 -7.22 -9.48 -3.62
C PHE A 56 -8.62 -8.89 -3.64
N GLU A 57 -9.04 -8.39 -2.49
CA GLU A 57 -10.32 -7.74 -2.35
C GLU A 57 -10.12 -6.41 -1.65
N VAL A 58 -10.86 -5.39 -2.08
CA VAL A 58 -10.90 -4.11 -1.39
C VAL A 58 -12.22 -4.09 -0.63
N TYR A 59 -12.19 -3.88 0.65
CA TYR A 59 -13.41 -3.93 1.42
C TYR A 59 -13.41 -2.82 2.48
N ALA A 60 -14.45 -2.78 3.30
CA ALA A 60 -14.64 -1.74 4.30
C ALA A 60 -14.58 -0.35 3.66
N ASN A 61 -15.24 -0.23 2.52
CA ASN A 61 -15.35 1.05 1.83
C ASN A 61 -13.99 1.63 1.45
N GLY A 62 -13.05 0.77 1.11
CA GLY A 62 -11.74 1.22 0.66
C GLY A 62 -10.72 1.35 1.76
N ARG A 63 -11.07 0.98 3.00
CA ARG A 63 -10.12 1.11 4.09
C ARG A 63 -9.21 -0.09 4.21
N MET A 64 -9.64 -1.25 3.70
CA MET A 64 -8.91 -2.50 3.90
C MET A 64 -8.65 -3.21 2.61
N LEU A 65 -7.51 -3.86 2.53
CA LEU A 65 -7.17 -4.78 1.46
C LEU A 65 -7.02 -6.16 2.04
N HIS A 66 -7.52 -7.16 1.34
CA HIS A 66 -7.50 -8.54 1.85
C HIS A 66 -7.08 -9.49 0.75
N TRP A 67 -6.16 -10.38 1.08
CA TRP A 67 -5.73 -11.45 0.18
C TRP A 67 -6.18 -12.75 0.81
N PRO A 68 -7.30 -13.32 0.37
CA PRO A 68 -7.91 -14.47 1.07
C PRO A 68 -7.07 -15.72 1.05
N GLU A 69 -6.32 -15.93 -0.01
CA GLU A 69 -5.57 -17.19 -0.10
C GLU A 69 -4.38 -17.25 0.82
N ILE A 70 -3.88 -16.13 1.25
CA ILE A 70 -2.74 -16.08 2.15
C ILE A 70 -3.09 -15.43 3.47
N ASP A 71 -4.38 -15.16 3.66
CA ASP A 71 -4.87 -14.62 4.92
C ASP A 71 -4.15 -13.34 5.33
N GLU A 72 -3.98 -12.44 4.38
CA GLU A 72 -3.33 -11.17 4.65
C GLU A 72 -4.34 -10.04 4.60
N ASP A 73 -4.35 -9.23 5.66
CA ASP A 73 -5.20 -8.04 5.73
C ASP A 73 -4.32 -6.84 5.92
N ILE A 74 -4.56 -5.80 5.16
CA ILE A 74 -3.78 -4.58 5.24
C ILE A 74 -4.72 -3.40 5.37
N GLU A 75 -4.50 -2.59 6.38
CA GLU A 75 -5.26 -1.36 6.53
C GLU A 75 -4.52 -0.24 5.80
N VAL A 76 -5.20 0.41 4.89
CA VAL A 76 -4.57 1.41 4.02
C VAL A 76 -3.98 2.55 4.84
N ALA A 77 -4.68 2.98 5.89
CA ALA A 77 -4.18 4.07 6.72
C ALA A 77 -2.84 3.71 7.37
N HIS A 78 -2.64 2.45 7.74
CA HIS A 78 -1.39 2.04 8.34
C HIS A 78 -0.24 2.15 7.36
N ILE A 79 -0.50 1.84 6.09
CA ILE A 79 0.53 1.99 5.06
C ILE A 79 0.94 3.45 4.95
N LEU A 80 -0.04 4.34 4.95
CA LEU A 80 0.26 5.77 4.81
C LEU A 80 1.01 6.31 6.01
N GLU A 81 0.88 5.66 7.14
CA GLU A 81 1.62 6.04 8.34
C GLU A 81 2.95 5.34 8.45
N GLY A 82 3.29 4.50 7.49
CA GLY A 82 4.57 3.79 7.53
C GLY A 82 4.56 2.57 8.43
N ARG A 83 3.40 2.06 8.80
CA ARG A 83 3.32 0.91 9.68
C ARG A 83 3.24 -0.36 8.87
N MET A 84 4.37 -0.98 8.65
CA MET A 84 4.44 -2.22 7.90
C MET A 84 5.19 -3.25 8.72
N PRO A 85 4.84 -4.53 8.58
CA PRO A 85 5.48 -5.59 9.39
C PRO A 85 6.98 -5.62 9.23
N VAL A 86 7.47 -5.39 8.01
CA VAL A 86 8.89 -5.36 7.77
C VAL A 86 9.22 -3.98 7.28
N LYS A 87 10.05 -3.27 8.02
CA LYS A 87 10.47 -1.97 7.61
C LYS A 87 11.69 -2.11 6.76
N ASP A 88 11.65 -1.56 5.59
CA ASP A 88 12.76 -1.61 4.71
C ASP A 88 13.37 -0.25 4.68
N GLN A 89 14.50 -0.10 5.34
CA GLN A 89 15.12 1.19 5.42
C GLN A 89 15.60 1.66 4.10
N HIS A 90 15.86 0.77 3.17
CA HIS A 90 16.25 1.22 1.85
C HIS A 90 15.11 1.87 1.14
N ILE A 91 13.90 1.50 1.46
CA ILE A 91 12.77 2.14 0.83
C ILE A 91 12.65 3.54 1.25
N GLU A 92 12.99 3.80 2.47
CA GLU A 92 12.88 5.11 2.89
C GLU A 92 13.67 5.99 2.23
N MET A 93 14.78 5.58 1.91
CA MET A 93 15.61 6.45 1.28
C MET A 93 15.36 6.52 -0.05
N SER A 94 14.74 5.77 -0.50
CA SER A 94 14.66 5.77 -1.87
C SER A 94 13.76 6.62 -2.43
N VAL A 95 13.97 6.78 -1.98
CA VAL A 95 13.45 7.24 -2.52
C VAL A 95 13.78 7.90 -3.01
N ALA A 96 14.34 7.92 -2.88
CA ALA A 96 14.83 8.25 -3.38
C ALA A 96 15.34 8.28 -3.81
N GLU A 97 15.81 8.12 -3.72
CA GLU A 97 16.43 7.89 -4.36
C GLU A 97 16.56 7.74 -4.81
N SER A 98 16.93 7.77 -4.64
CA SER A 98 17.14 7.48 -5.32
C SER A 98 17.35 7.55 -5.59
N GLN A 99 17.80 7.72 -5.39
CA GLN A 99 18.15 7.72 -5.89
C GLN A 99 18.50 7.63 -6.16
N GLU A 100 18.90 7.79 -5.95
CA GLU A 100 19.27 7.58 -6.49
C GLU A 100 19.40 7.28 -6.79
N THR A 101 19.72 7.41 -6.52
CA THR A 101 19.75 7.03 -7.07
C THR A 101 19.63 6.92 -7.37
N TYR A 102 20.01 7.14 -7.28
CA TYR A 102 19.76 7.02 -7.74
C TYR A 102 19.81 6.88 -7.78
N GLY A 103 20.16 7.11 -7.11
CA GLY A 103 20.13 6.96 -7.50
C GLY A 103 20.02 6.82 -7.65
#